data_ca36e5e767e7d49c3304777fafac5b43
#
_entry.id   ca36e5e767e7d49c3304777fafac5b43
#
_cell.length_a   1.000
_cell.length_b   1.000
_cell.length_c   1.000
_cell.angle_alpha   90.00
_cell.angle_beta   90.00
_cell.angle_gamma   90.00
#
_symmetry.space_group_name_H-M   'P 1'
#
loop_
_entity.id
_entity.type
_entity.pdbx_description
1 polymer ?
#
loop_
_entity_poly.entity_id
_entity_poly.type
_entity_poly.pdbx_seq_one_letter_code
_entity_poly.pdbx_strand_id
1 'polypeptide(L)'
;MVWLIVTSGIALLILLAAFVRSSACIAHSWYVKAFCERKDCKDKLVVLSYDDGLNGEMTDRIAEVLKRHGAKASFFVIGSKLAGREEQLRRLIGEGHCIGNHSYSHDYRNEFRFSRKHMSEIELCNEAVYRACGLKPRFYRPPIGVTTPHLGKAARLCGMDVI
;
A
#
# COMPACT_ATOMS: atom_id res chain seq x y z
N MET A 1 -17.62 -43.20 -8.02
CA MET A 1 -18.32 -41.89 -8.25
C MET A 1 -18.29 -41.02 -6.98
N VAL A 2 -18.81 -41.48 -5.84
CA VAL A 2 -18.86 -40.72 -4.56
C VAL A 2 -17.47 -40.24 -4.10
N TRP A 3 -16.46 -41.11 -4.07
CA TRP A 3 -15.11 -40.77 -3.67
C TRP A 3 -14.46 -39.66 -4.54
N LEU A 4 -14.71 -39.67 -5.84
CA LEU A 4 -14.24 -38.61 -6.76
C LEU A 4 -14.89 -37.27 -6.43
N ILE A 5 -16.17 -37.25 -6.11
CA ILE A 5 -16.88 -36.00 -5.72
C ILE A 5 -16.32 -35.47 -4.41
N VAL A 6 -16.12 -36.35 -3.42
CA VAL A 6 -15.58 -35.96 -2.10
C VAL A 6 -14.15 -35.42 -2.22
N THR A 7 -13.29 -36.13 -2.95
CA THR A 7 -11.88 -35.66 -3.13
C THR A 7 -11.81 -34.37 -3.90
N SER A 8 -12.63 -34.18 -4.94
CA SER A 8 -12.71 -32.93 -5.69
C SER A 8 -13.22 -31.76 -4.82
N GLY A 9 -14.21 -32.02 -3.96
CA GLY A 9 -14.71 -31.03 -3.01
C GLY A 9 -13.66 -30.59 -1.99
N ILE A 10 -12.92 -31.55 -1.42
CA ILE A 10 -11.81 -31.24 -0.50
C ILE A 10 -10.70 -30.44 -1.21
N ALA A 11 -10.32 -30.84 -2.42
CA ALA A 11 -9.30 -30.11 -3.20
C ALA A 11 -9.73 -28.67 -3.48
N LEU A 12 -11.01 -28.45 -3.83
CA LEU A 12 -11.55 -27.10 -4.05
C LEU A 12 -11.50 -26.25 -2.78
N LEU A 13 -11.87 -26.82 -1.64
CA LEU A 13 -11.81 -26.11 -0.35
C LEU A 13 -10.38 -25.74 0.04
N ILE A 14 -9.40 -26.62 -0.20
CA ILE A 14 -7.98 -26.32 0.05
C ILE A 14 -7.51 -25.17 -0.86
N LEU A 15 -7.85 -25.19 -2.14
CA LEU A 15 -7.51 -24.13 -3.08
C LEU A 15 -8.14 -22.80 -2.69
N LEU A 16 -9.40 -22.80 -2.27
CA LEU A 16 -10.09 -21.62 -1.79
C LEU A 16 -9.43 -21.06 -0.52
N ALA A 17 -9.12 -21.92 0.44
CA ALA A 17 -8.42 -21.52 1.66
C ALA A 17 -7.03 -20.93 1.37
N ALA A 18 -6.27 -21.53 0.45
CA ALA A 18 -4.99 -21.03 0.00
C ALA A 18 -5.11 -19.66 -0.68
N PHE A 19 -6.14 -19.48 -1.51
CA PHE A 19 -6.41 -18.19 -2.16
C PHE A 19 -6.79 -17.11 -1.14
N VAL A 20 -7.71 -17.40 -0.21
CA VAL A 20 -8.11 -16.47 0.86
C VAL A 20 -6.90 -16.09 1.72
N ARG A 21 -6.07 -17.07 2.12
CA ARG A 21 -4.84 -16.80 2.86
C ARG A 21 -3.88 -15.89 2.08
N SER A 22 -3.70 -16.13 0.79
CA SER A 22 -2.84 -15.32 -0.07
C SER A 22 -3.36 -13.88 -0.24
N SER A 23 -4.67 -13.70 -0.24
CA SER A 23 -5.30 -12.38 -0.35
C SER A 23 -5.28 -11.60 0.95
N ALA A 24 -5.48 -12.27 2.08
CA ALA A 24 -5.56 -11.65 3.40
C ALA A 24 -4.18 -11.42 4.06
N CYS A 25 -3.15 -12.17 3.66
CA CYS A 25 -1.82 -12.06 4.23
C CYS A 25 -0.79 -11.77 3.13
N ILE A 26 -0.45 -10.50 2.97
CA ILE A 26 0.44 -10.02 1.92
C ILE A 26 1.82 -10.70 1.95
N ALA A 27 2.33 -11.04 3.14
CA ALA A 27 3.60 -11.75 3.32
C ALA A 27 3.60 -13.18 2.73
N HIS A 28 2.42 -13.76 2.53
CA HIS A 28 2.23 -15.09 1.97
C HIS A 28 1.56 -15.07 0.60
N SER A 29 1.46 -13.88 -0.01
CA SER A 29 0.86 -13.76 -1.33
C SER A 29 1.75 -14.37 -2.40
N TRP A 30 1.19 -15.23 -3.23
CA TRP A 30 1.89 -15.85 -4.38
C TRP A 30 1.83 -15.00 -5.66
N TYR A 31 0.94 -14.02 -5.71
CA TYR A 31 0.73 -13.16 -6.88
C TYR A 31 1.15 -11.70 -6.65
N VAL A 32 1.43 -11.32 -5.41
CA VAL A 32 2.01 -10.02 -5.05
C VAL A 32 3.34 -10.26 -4.38
N LYS A 33 4.42 -9.71 -4.95
CA LYS A 33 5.70 -9.63 -4.26
C LYS A 33 5.69 -8.37 -3.42
N ALA A 34 5.51 -8.51 -2.12
CA ALA A 34 5.54 -7.41 -1.17
C ALA A 34 6.78 -7.44 -0.30
N PHE A 35 7.24 -6.26 0.09
CA PHE A 35 8.32 -6.11 1.05
C PHE A 35 7.73 -5.96 2.45
N CYS A 36 7.73 -7.05 3.22
CA CYS A 36 7.11 -7.11 4.55
C CYS A 36 8.12 -7.15 5.69
N GLU A 37 9.35 -7.61 5.41
CA GLU A 37 10.39 -7.76 6.43
C GLU A 37 11.78 -7.68 5.82
N ARG A 38 12.76 -7.34 6.64
CA ARG A 38 14.18 -7.39 6.28
C ARG A 38 14.89 -8.46 7.10
N LYS A 39 15.02 -9.65 6.51
CA LYS A 39 15.56 -10.86 7.20
C LYS A 39 17.06 -10.78 7.51
N ASP A 40 17.80 -10.03 6.73
CA ASP A 40 19.26 -9.87 6.83
C ASP A 40 19.70 -8.74 7.79
N CYS A 41 18.74 -8.04 8.40
CA CYS A 41 19.03 -7.02 9.39
C CYS A 41 19.28 -7.66 10.77
N LYS A 42 20.48 -7.46 11.32
CA LYS A 42 20.85 -7.91 12.67
C LYS A 42 20.54 -6.86 13.75
N ASP A 43 20.29 -5.62 13.34
CA ASP A 43 19.97 -4.53 14.25
C ASP A 43 18.51 -4.59 14.67
N LYS A 44 18.22 -4.14 15.88
CA LYS A 44 16.86 -3.97 16.38
C LYS A 44 16.27 -2.67 15.83
N LEU A 45 15.76 -2.72 14.61
CA LEU A 45 15.16 -1.58 13.92
C LEU A 45 13.65 -1.63 13.95
N VAL A 46 13.02 -0.47 14.11
CA VAL A 46 11.57 -0.27 13.97
C VAL A 46 11.35 0.74 12.85
N VAL A 47 10.46 0.39 11.93
CA VAL A 47 10.01 1.28 10.86
C VAL A 47 8.62 1.77 11.20
N LEU A 48 8.46 3.09 11.31
CA LEU A 48 7.16 3.73 11.51
C LEU A 48 6.52 4.01 10.16
N SER A 49 5.25 3.67 10.02
CA SER A 49 4.47 4.02 8.84
C SER A 49 3.06 4.43 9.22
N TYR A 50 2.51 5.38 8.47
CA TYR A 50 1.18 5.94 8.66
C TYR A 50 0.44 5.90 7.34
N ASP A 51 -0.78 5.41 7.39
CA ASP A 51 -1.68 5.33 6.24
C ASP A 51 -2.73 6.46 6.30
N ASP A 52 -3.53 6.59 5.26
CA ASP A 52 -4.67 7.52 5.16
C ASP A 52 -4.34 9.02 5.25
N GLY A 53 -3.07 9.39 5.23
CA GLY A 53 -2.65 10.79 5.18
C GLY A 53 -2.97 11.47 3.82
N LEU A 54 -2.96 12.77 3.73
CA LEU A 54 -2.68 13.77 4.74
C LEU A 54 -3.97 14.19 5.47
N ASN A 55 -3.91 14.30 6.79
CA ASN A 55 -5.06 14.64 7.64
C ASN A 55 -4.84 15.98 8.41
N GLY A 56 -4.29 16.99 7.72
CA GLY A 56 -4.12 18.32 8.29
C GLY A 56 -3.41 18.28 9.64
N GLU A 57 -4.03 18.86 10.68
CA GLU A 57 -3.45 19.00 12.02
C GLU A 57 -2.91 17.69 12.61
N MET A 58 -3.58 16.56 12.40
CA MET A 58 -3.11 15.28 12.94
C MET A 58 -1.76 14.87 12.32
N THR A 59 -1.60 15.04 11.01
CA THR A 59 -0.33 14.77 10.33
C THR A 59 0.77 15.70 10.85
N ASP A 60 0.46 16.97 11.10
CA ASP A 60 1.40 17.94 11.64
C ASP A 60 1.87 17.57 13.05
N ARG A 61 0.96 17.15 13.91
CA ARG A 61 1.28 16.69 15.28
C ARG A 61 2.17 15.45 15.26
N ILE A 62 1.91 14.51 14.36
CA ILE A 62 2.76 13.30 14.20
C ILE A 62 4.17 13.73 13.73
N ALA A 63 4.27 14.58 12.71
CA ALA A 63 5.55 15.06 12.20
C ALA A 63 6.37 15.79 13.27
N GLU A 64 5.71 16.58 14.11
CA GLU A 64 6.35 17.29 15.21
C GLU A 64 6.90 16.35 16.29
N VAL A 65 6.16 15.30 16.65
CA VAL A 65 6.64 14.25 17.56
C VAL A 65 7.84 13.53 16.97
N LEU A 66 7.77 13.11 15.70
CA LEU A 66 8.88 12.46 15.00
C LEU A 66 10.13 13.36 15.00
N LYS A 67 9.95 14.64 14.69
CA LYS A 67 11.05 15.63 14.67
C LYS A 67 11.72 15.77 16.05
N ARG A 68 10.93 15.87 17.12
CA ARG A 68 11.46 15.96 18.50
C ARG A 68 12.31 14.75 18.90
N HIS A 69 12.00 13.58 18.34
CA HIS A 69 12.72 12.34 18.61
C HIS A 69 13.77 11.98 17.56
N GLY A 70 14.02 12.85 16.57
CA GLY A 70 14.96 12.57 15.48
C GLY A 70 14.54 11.39 14.60
N ALA A 71 13.26 10.97 14.68
CA ALA A 71 12.75 9.81 13.99
C ALA A 71 12.20 10.17 12.60
N LYS A 72 12.25 9.20 11.68
CA LYS A 72 11.66 9.29 10.35
C LYS A 72 10.57 8.24 10.19
N ALA A 73 9.61 8.51 9.29
CA ALA A 73 8.52 7.60 9.01
C ALA A 73 8.18 7.59 7.52
N SER A 74 7.39 6.61 7.11
CA SER A 74 6.76 6.54 5.80
C SER A 74 5.30 6.94 5.92
N PHE A 75 4.86 7.86 5.06
CA PHE A 75 3.45 8.28 4.98
C PHE A 75 2.87 7.80 3.67
N PHE A 76 1.91 6.88 3.73
CA PHE A 76 1.15 6.41 2.57
C PHE A 76 -0.06 7.31 2.41
N VAL A 77 -0.02 8.13 1.36
CA VAL A 77 -0.98 9.22 1.16
C VAL A 77 -2.09 8.83 0.20
N ILE A 78 -3.29 9.31 0.49
CA ILE A 78 -4.44 9.20 -0.40
C ILE A 78 -4.42 10.39 -1.37
N GLY A 79 -4.34 10.12 -2.68
CA GLY A 79 -4.17 11.16 -3.69
C GLY A 79 -5.25 12.24 -3.65
N SER A 80 -6.51 11.88 -3.44
CA SER A 80 -7.63 12.83 -3.36
C SER A 80 -7.58 13.78 -2.15
N LYS A 81 -6.81 13.44 -1.12
CA LYS A 81 -6.63 14.29 0.07
C LYS A 81 -5.51 15.32 -0.08
N LEU A 82 -4.76 15.32 -1.17
CA LEU A 82 -3.61 16.21 -1.34
C LEU A 82 -3.97 17.63 -1.73
N ALA A 83 -5.14 17.86 -2.34
CA ALA A 83 -5.58 19.18 -2.72
C ALA A 83 -5.67 20.13 -1.50
N GLY A 84 -4.95 21.25 -1.57
CA GLY A 84 -4.82 22.22 -0.48
C GLY A 84 -3.88 21.79 0.65
N ARG A 85 -3.12 20.70 0.48
CA ARG A 85 -2.13 20.20 1.45
C ARG A 85 -0.74 20.00 0.86
N GLU A 86 -0.47 20.62 -0.28
CA GLU A 86 0.79 20.50 -1.01
C GLU A 86 1.97 20.97 -0.16
N GLU A 87 1.79 22.03 0.63
CA GLU A 87 2.81 22.55 1.53
C GLU A 87 3.14 21.55 2.66
N GLN A 88 2.10 20.93 3.23
CA GLN A 88 2.27 19.89 4.24
C GLN A 88 3.07 18.70 3.67
N LEU A 89 2.78 18.28 2.44
CA LEU A 89 3.51 17.21 1.76
C LEU A 89 4.98 17.58 1.55
N ARG A 90 5.26 18.80 1.04
CA ARG A 90 6.65 19.29 0.83
C ARG A 90 7.43 19.36 2.12
N ARG A 91 6.79 19.80 3.21
CA ARG A 91 7.39 19.83 4.53
C ARG A 91 7.79 18.45 5.01
N LEU A 92 6.92 17.43 4.92
CA LEU A 92 7.24 16.05 5.29
C LEU A 92 8.45 15.52 4.52
N ILE A 93 8.52 15.80 3.23
CA ILE A 93 9.65 15.42 2.38
C ILE A 93 10.93 16.15 2.81
N GLY A 94 10.86 17.47 3.02
CA GLY A 94 11.98 18.28 3.50
C GLY A 94 12.50 17.86 4.87
N GLU A 95 11.63 17.33 5.72
CA GLU A 95 11.97 16.74 7.00
C GLU A 95 12.55 15.32 6.87
N GLY A 96 12.63 14.76 5.66
CA GLY A 96 13.26 13.46 5.38
C GLY A 96 12.34 12.25 5.60
N HIS A 97 11.03 12.46 5.59
CA HIS A 97 10.05 11.36 5.60
C HIS A 97 9.87 10.76 4.20
N CYS A 98 9.53 9.47 4.15
CA CYS A 98 9.20 8.80 2.91
C CYS A 98 7.71 9.00 2.57
N ILE A 99 7.40 9.25 1.29
CA ILE A 99 6.03 9.34 0.80
C ILE A 99 5.74 8.12 -0.07
N GLY A 100 4.69 7.38 0.29
CA GLY A 100 4.16 6.25 -0.46
C GLY A 100 2.75 6.53 -0.99
N ASN A 101 2.33 5.71 -1.93
CA ASN A 101 1.01 5.76 -2.55
C ASN A 101 0.03 4.86 -1.80
N HIS A 102 -1.13 5.40 -1.41
CA HIS A 102 -2.23 4.65 -0.76
C HIS A 102 -3.53 4.72 -1.56
N SER A 103 -3.43 4.61 -2.89
CA SER A 103 -4.47 4.84 -3.89
C SER A 103 -4.94 6.30 -3.99
N TYR A 104 -5.76 6.59 -4.98
CA TYR A 104 -6.30 7.94 -5.16
C TYR A 104 -7.55 8.18 -4.33
N SER A 105 -8.54 7.28 -4.41
CA SER A 105 -9.84 7.45 -3.77
C SER A 105 -9.98 6.74 -2.42
N HIS A 106 -9.15 5.74 -2.15
CA HIS A 106 -9.28 4.81 -1.01
C HIS A 106 -10.67 4.13 -0.97
N ASP A 107 -11.26 3.87 -2.12
CA ASP A 107 -12.54 3.16 -2.18
C ASP A 107 -12.31 1.64 -2.16
N TYR A 108 -12.67 0.98 -1.05
CA TYR A 108 -12.51 -0.46 -0.85
C TYR A 108 -13.16 -1.31 -1.94
N ARG A 109 -14.19 -0.79 -2.63
CA ARG A 109 -14.84 -1.49 -3.76
C ARG A 109 -13.92 -1.67 -4.94
N ASN A 110 -12.88 -0.84 -5.06
CA ASN A 110 -11.89 -0.95 -6.11
C ASN A 110 -11.00 -2.17 -5.95
N GLU A 111 -10.83 -2.71 -4.73
CA GLU A 111 -9.98 -3.89 -4.45
C GLU A 111 -10.47 -5.15 -5.19
N PHE A 112 -11.75 -5.21 -5.50
CA PHE A 112 -12.36 -6.32 -6.24
C PHE A 112 -12.55 -6.04 -7.74
N ARG A 113 -11.99 -4.93 -8.25
CA ARG A 113 -12.07 -4.55 -9.66
C ARG A 113 -10.91 -5.11 -10.49
N PHE A 114 -11.04 -5.00 -11.81
CA PHE A 114 -9.99 -5.42 -12.74
C PHE A 114 -8.74 -4.52 -12.67
N SER A 115 -7.60 -5.05 -13.12
CA SER A 115 -6.29 -4.39 -13.06
C SER A 115 -6.27 -2.95 -13.61
N ARG A 116 -7.06 -2.65 -14.63
CA ARG A 116 -7.17 -1.30 -15.19
C ARG A 116 -7.64 -0.27 -14.15
N LYS A 117 -8.61 -0.65 -13.30
CA LYS A 117 -9.08 0.26 -12.23
C LYS A 117 -8.01 0.47 -11.18
N HIS A 118 -7.31 -0.59 -10.76
CA HIS A 118 -6.17 -0.45 -9.83
C HIS A 118 -5.06 0.42 -10.41
N MET A 119 -4.71 0.23 -11.70
CA MET A 119 -3.72 1.09 -12.36
C MET A 119 -4.13 2.55 -12.32
N SER A 120 -5.39 2.86 -12.67
CA SER A 120 -5.92 4.23 -12.61
C SER A 120 -5.81 4.83 -11.21
N GLU A 121 -6.14 4.09 -10.14
CA GLU A 121 -6.00 4.56 -8.75
C GLU A 121 -4.54 4.85 -8.37
N ILE A 122 -3.62 3.98 -8.78
CA ILE A 122 -2.19 4.15 -8.55
C ILE A 122 -1.66 5.36 -9.32
N GLU A 123 -1.95 5.45 -10.61
CA GLU A 123 -1.46 6.51 -11.48
C GLU A 123 -1.99 7.89 -11.08
N LEU A 124 -3.28 8.00 -10.78
CA LEU A 124 -3.89 9.25 -10.30
C LEU A 124 -3.26 9.73 -8.98
N CYS A 125 -2.99 8.83 -8.05
CA CYS A 125 -2.31 9.18 -6.81
C CYS A 125 -0.86 9.60 -7.08
N ASN A 126 -0.11 8.88 -7.91
CA ASN A 126 1.26 9.25 -8.28
C ASN A 126 1.29 10.62 -8.96
N GLU A 127 0.32 10.92 -9.83
CA GLU A 127 0.21 12.20 -10.49
C GLU A 127 -0.10 13.33 -9.50
N ALA A 128 -1.02 13.09 -8.55
CA ALA A 128 -1.34 14.07 -7.50
C ALA A 128 -0.11 14.40 -6.65
N VAL A 129 0.66 13.39 -6.23
CA VAL A 129 1.92 13.60 -5.49
C VAL A 129 2.93 14.35 -6.35
N TYR A 130 3.10 13.96 -7.62
CA TYR A 130 4.05 14.60 -8.51
C TYR A 130 3.71 16.07 -8.74
N ARG A 131 2.45 16.41 -8.97
CA ARG A 131 2.00 17.81 -9.11
C ARG A 131 2.26 18.63 -7.85
N ALA A 132 2.09 18.02 -6.68
CA ALA A 132 2.25 18.69 -5.40
C ALA A 132 3.72 18.99 -5.04
N CYS A 133 4.66 18.10 -5.39
CA CYS A 133 6.04 18.17 -4.90
C CYS A 133 7.15 17.72 -5.87
N GLY A 134 6.80 17.31 -7.10
CA GLY A 134 7.76 16.82 -8.09
C GLY A 134 8.32 15.42 -7.83
N LEU A 135 7.84 14.72 -6.76
CA LEU A 135 8.28 13.38 -6.41
C LEU A 135 7.33 12.31 -6.98
N LYS A 136 7.88 11.22 -7.49
CA LYS A 136 7.11 10.03 -7.84
C LYS A 136 7.26 8.99 -6.73
N PRO A 137 6.17 8.60 -6.04
CA PRO A 137 6.22 7.52 -5.06
C PRO A 137 6.75 6.23 -5.69
N ARG A 138 7.58 5.53 -4.96
CA ARG A 138 8.06 4.20 -5.34
C ARG A 138 7.24 3.09 -4.70
N PHE A 139 6.77 3.34 -3.48
CA PHE A 139 6.08 2.35 -2.67
C PHE A 139 4.57 2.51 -2.76
N TYR A 140 3.90 1.38 -2.85
CA TYR A 140 2.44 1.30 -2.83
C TYR A 140 1.98 0.40 -1.70
N ARG A 141 1.05 0.89 -0.91
CA ARG A 141 0.33 0.09 0.10
C ARG A 141 -1.14 0.02 -0.30
N PRO A 142 -1.67 -1.19 -0.55
CA PRO A 142 -3.08 -1.34 -0.87
C PRO A 142 -3.98 -0.89 0.27
N PRO A 143 -5.09 -0.19 -0.01
CA PRO A 143 -6.14 0.04 0.98
C PRO A 143 -6.59 -1.27 1.63
N ILE A 144 -6.97 -1.21 2.92
CA ILE A 144 -7.42 -2.35 3.75
C ILE A 144 -6.49 -3.57 3.82
N GLY A 145 -5.31 -3.51 3.19
CA GLY A 145 -4.33 -4.60 3.24
C GLY A 145 -4.71 -5.89 2.49
N VAL A 146 -5.82 -5.89 1.76
CA VAL A 146 -6.24 -7.03 0.93
C VAL A 146 -5.55 -6.94 -0.43
N THR A 147 -5.07 -8.08 -0.92
CA THR A 147 -4.46 -8.17 -2.24
C THR A 147 -5.24 -9.10 -3.16
N THR A 148 -5.17 -8.81 -4.45
CA THR A 148 -5.77 -9.63 -5.52
C THR A 148 -4.77 -9.80 -6.66
N PRO A 149 -4.91 -10.84 -7.52
CA PRO A 149 -4.09 -10.98 -8.72
C PRO A 149 -4.14 -9.76 -9.64
N HIS A 150 -5.31 -9.09 -9.70
CA HIS A 150 -5.51 -7.87 -10.49
C HIS A 150 -4.71 -6.69 -9.93
N LEU A 151 -4.70 -6.53 -8.59
CA LEU A 151 -3.90 -5.52 -7.91
C LEU A 151 -2.40 -5.78 -8.12
N GLY A 152 -1.94 -7.02 -7.91
CA GLY A 152 -0.54 -7.38 -8.11
C GLY A 152 -0.06 -7.12 -9.55
N LYS A 153 -0.91 -7.39 -10.54
CA LYS A 153 -0.63 -7.05 -11.95
C LYS A 153 -0.54 -5.53 -12.13
N ALA A 154 -1.47 -4.77 -11.55
CA ALA A 154 -1.50 -3.32 -11.68
C ALA A 154 -0.26 -2.66 -11.06
N ALA A 155 0.08 -3.02 -9.81
CA ALA A 155 1.24 -2.49 -9.11
C ALA A 155 2.54 -2.73 -9.92
N ARG A 156 2.71 -3.94 -10.45
CA ARG A 156 3.86 -4.29 -11.31
C ARG A 156 3.90 -3.48 -12.60
N LEU A 157 2.76 -3.27 -13.27
CA LEU A 157 2.68 -2.48 -14.50
C LEU A 157 2.95 -0.99 -14.24
N CYS A 158 2.57 -0.47 -13.08
CA CYS A 158 2.87 0.89 -12.65
C CYS A 158 4.29 1.04 -12.06
N GLY A 159 5.09 -0.03 -12.01
CA GLY A 159 6.46 0.01 -11.48
C GLY A 159 6.53 0.26 -9.98
N MET A 160 5.49 -0.14 -9.21
CA MET A 160 5.41 0.08 -7.78
C MET A 160 5.91 -1.12 -6.99
N ASP A 161 6.70 -0.86 -5.96
CA ASP A 161 7.05 -1.82 -4.93
C ASP A 161 5.92 -1.87 -3.88
N VAL A 162 5.34 -3.04 -3.67
CA VAL A 162 4.23 -3.21 -2.70
C VAL A 162 4.80 -3.44 -1.30
N ILE A 163 4.22 -2.74 -0.31
CA ILE A 163 4.62 -2.80 1.11
C ILE A 163 3.44 -3.34 1.94
#